data_a2a5574a5eaa9cb00c23ae4bd09036d1
#
_entry.id   a2a5574a5eaa9cb00c23ae4bd09036d1
#
_cell.length_a   1.000
_cell.length_b   1.000
_cell.length_c   1.000
_cell.angle_alpha   90.00
_cell.angle_beta   90.00
_cell.angle_gamma   90.00
#
_symmetry.space_group_name_H-M   'P 1'
#
loop_
_entity.id
_entity.type
_entity.pdbx_description
1 polymer ?
#
loop_
_entity_poly.entity_id
_entity_poly.type
_entity_poly.pdbx_seq_one_letter_code
_entity_poly.pdbx_strand_id
1 'polypeptide(L)'
;MICALWACTANVGGSDSSADDSATRDPAAPNADPLAGCASGCHGAGASNAPPRSNAGAIETTVIGVGAHQAHLGASPAWHQKIACADCHVVPDRVDAPGHIDSDGKAEVTFSARAGGSAARWDGATCTTTCHGQTAWGATSPAPTWTRVDGTQSTCGSCHGAPPPPPHPAGTNCATCHPTMEQNALTFRDPASHINGIVDVVSPAAGDCTSCHGSATSSAPPKDLSGNTAATVATVGAHQAHLATSTWHHAVVCSSCHVVPKAVDAPGHIDGDNLAEVRFDTMNPLGVYTKANATCTTLYCHGDGRGSNGTIPFTATGALACNDCHGTHGPGMSGEHTLHLVLGLRCSSCHADVIDRDMTILKPDLHVNGVHEVKMAKGTWDPATKKCSDTGCHFTLRW
;
A
#
# COMPACT_ATOMS: atom_id res chain seq x y z
N MET A 1 14.57 29.44 -53.16
CA MET A 1 15.85 29.76 -52.52
C MET A 1 16.46 28.43 -52.11
N ILE A 2 17.54 28.06 -52.75
CA ILE A 2 18.11 26.71 -52.81
C ILE A 2 18.84 26.44 -51.50
N CYS A 3 18.34 25.53 -50.66
CA CYS A 3 19.08 25.00 -49.55
C CYS A 3 19.96 23.84 -50.03
N ALA A 4 21.28 24.05 -49.95
CA ALA A 4 22.29 23.09 -50.40
C ALA A 4 22.25 21.83 -49.54
N LEU A 5 22.05 20.70 -50.18
CA LEU A 5 22.34 19.37 -49.65
C LEU A 5 23.86 19.23 -49.40
N TRP A 6 24.24 19.26 -48.15
CA TRP A 6 25.57 18.78 -47.76
C TRP A 6 25.41 17.31 -47.31
N ALA A 7 25.77 16.43 -48.25
CA ALA A 7 25.91 15.02 -47.95
C ALA A 7 27.13 14.84 -46.99
N CYS A 8 26.94 14.18 -45.88
CA CYS A 8 28.07 13.68 -45.07
C CYS A 8 28.79 12.59 -45.86
N THR A 9 29.84 12.97 -46.57
CA THR A 9 30.76 12.01 -47.21
C THR A 9 31.82 11.62 -46.15
N ALA A 10 31.75 10.39 -45.70
CA ALA A 10 32.85 9.80 -44.92
C ALA A 10 34.06 9.64 -45.83
N ASN A 11 35.17 10.27 -45.44
CA ASN A 11 36.44 10.16 -46.15
C ASN A 11 37.11 8.84 -45.73
N VAL A 12 37.02 7.83 -46.59
CA VAL A 12 37.71 6.55 -46.41
C VAL A 12 39.04 6.66 -47.10
N GLY A 13 40.08 6.99 -46.32
CA GLY A 13 41.49 6.84 -46.78
C GLY A 13 41.85 5.36 -46.82
N GLY A 14 42.04 4.84 -48.03
CA GLY A 14 42.46 3.46 -48.22
C GLY A 14 43.93 3.24 -47.91
N SER A 15 44.24 2.12 -47.34
CA SER A 15 45.46 1.34 -47.59
C SER A 15 45.19 -0.13 -47.36
N ASP A 16 45.39 -0.90 -48.40
CA ASP A 16 45.37 -2.35 -48.44
C ASP A 16 46.26 -3.00 -47.35
N SER A 17 45.77 -4.02 -46.70
CA SER A 17 46.49 -5.28 -46.53
C SER A 17 45.52 -6.36 -46.01
N SER A 18 45.44 -7.41 -46.78
CA SER A 18 44.78 -8.67 -46.53
C SER A 18 45.23 -9.33 -45.24
N ALA A 19 44.28 -9.65 -44.34
CA ALA A 19 44.34 -10.82 -43.46
C ALA A 19 42.92 -11.24 -43.06
N ASP A 20 42.60 -12.45 -43.44
CA ASP A 20 41.50 -13.25 -43.02
C ASP A 20 41.49 -13.37 -41.50
N ASP A 21 40.44 -12.94 -40.84
CA ASP A 21 40.18 -13.34 -39.46
C ASP A 21 38.67 -13.42 -39.22
N SER A 22 38.20 -14.66 -39.26
CA SER A 22 36.89 -15.06 -38.81
C SER A 22 36.83 -14.98 -37.29
N ALA A 23 36.69 -13.77 -36.75
CA ALA A 23 36.45 -13.56 -35.32
C ALA A 23 34.94 -13.69 -35.05
N THR A 24 34.63 -14.79 -34.42
CA THR A 24 33.34 -15.09 -33.76
C THR A 24 32.87 -13.89 -32.95
N ARG A 25 31.72 -13.36 -33.30
CA ARG A 25 30.99 -12.39 -32.46
C ARG A 25 30.75 -13.04 -31.10
N ASP A 26 31.32 -12.45 -30.07
CA ASP A 26 30.98 -12.74 -28.68
C ASP A 26 29.59 -12.16 -28.35
N PRO A 27 28.57 -12.95 -27.97
CA PRO A 27 27.24 -12.45 -27.67
C PRO A 27 27.07 -11.84 -26.28
N ALA A 28 28.15 -11.53 -25.57
CA ALA A 28 28.09 -11.13 -24.15
C ALA A 28 28.74 -9.79 -23.85
N ALA A 29 28.31 -8.70 -24.52
CA ALA A 29 28.55 -7.34 -24.05
C ALA A 29 27.21 -6.58 -24.02
N PRO A 30 26.46 -6.56 -22.89
CA PRO A 30 25.12 -5.98 -22.85
C PRO A 30 25.07 -4.44 -22.83
N ASN A 31 26.15 -3.69 -23.11
CA ASN A 31 26.18 -2.23 -23.02
C ASN A 31 27.12 -1.53 -24.02
N ALA A 32 27.41 -2.10 -25.17
CA ALA A 32 27.95 -1.31 -26.25
C ALA A 32 26.79 -0.50 -26.87
N ASP A 33 26.79 0.83 -26.72
CA ASP A 33 25.89 1.72 -27.43
C ASP A 33 26.04 1.44 -28.95
N PRO A 34 25.05 0.84 -29.64
CA PRO A 34 25.16 0.49 -31.03
C PRO A 34 25.35 1.73 -31.95
N LEU A 35 25.26 2.93 -31.39
CA LEU A 35 25.29 4.21 -32.06
C LEU A 35 26.46 5.11 -31.64
N ALA A 36 27.55 4.54 -31.08
CA ALA A 36 28.74 5.31 -30.71
C ALA A 36 29.31 6.17 -31.84
N GLY A 37 28.95 5.91 -33.11
CA GLY A 37 29.30 6.69 -34.29
C GLY A 37 28.38 7.89 -34.59
N CYS A 38 27.23 8.02 -33.96
CA CYS A 38 26.24 9.06 -34.30
C CYS A 38 26.56 10.44 -33.67
N ALA A 39 27.49 10.50 -32.70
CA ALA A 39 27.85 11.74 -32.01
C ALA A 39 28.68 12.74 -32.87
N SER A 40 29.04 12.38 -34.09
CA SER A 40 30.09 13.07 -34.82
C SER A 40 29.62 13.99 -35.94
N GLY A 41 28.48 14.67 -35.83
CA GLY A 41 28.23 15.66 -36.87
C GLY A 41 26.85 16.24 -37.01
N CYS A 42 25.78 15.48 -36.82
CA CYS A 42 24.44 15.97 -37.08
C CYS A 42 23.74 16.39 -35.80
N HIS A 43 23.86 15.60 -34.75
CA HIS A 43 23.36 15.91 -33.41
C HIS A 43 24.31 15.35 -32.34
N GLY A 44 24.22 15.82 -31.13
CA GLY A 44 25.15 15.45 -30.07
C GLY A 44 26.46 16.27 -30.09
N ALA A 45 27.40 15.89 -29.23
CA ALA A 45 28.77 16.45 -29.21
C ALA A 45 29.71 15.52 -28.44
N GLY A 46 30.95 15.42 -28.95
CA GLY A 46 31.97 14.58 -28.35
C GLY A 46 31.58 13.10 -28.32
N ALA A 47 31.50 12.52 -27.13
CA ALA A 47 31.13 11.12 -26.93
C ALA A 47 29.64 10.89 -26.67
N SER A 48 28.79 11.92 -26.77
CA SER A 48 27.35 11.85 -26.49
C SER A 48 26.53 12.09 -27.76
N ASN A 49 25.65 11.16 -28.08
CA ASN A 49 24.65 11.30 -29.14
C ASN A 49 23.48 12.20 -28.74
N ALA A 50 23.33 12.47 -27.45
CA ALA A 50 22.26 13.33 -26.95
C ALA A 50 22.54 14.79 -27.27
N PRO A 51 21.57 15.56 -27.73
CA PRO A 51 21.77 16.97 -27.93
C PRO A 51 22.30 17.65 -26.66
N PRO A 52 23.52 18.27 -26.72
CA PRO A 52 23.62 19.65 -26.33
C PRO A 52 23.50 20.58 -27.52
N ARG A 53 23.36 20.08 -28.73
CA ARG A 53 23.20 20.87 -29.95
C ARG A 53 22.01 20.35 -30.74
N SER A 54 21.06 21.21 -31.07
CA SER A 54 19.99 20.88 -32.01
C SER A 54 20.51 20.79 -33.47
N ASN A 55 19.74 20.20 -34.37
CA ASN A 55 20.05 20.13 -35.81
C ASN A 55 20.21 21.52 -36.44
N ALA A 56 19.57 22.56 -35.87
CA ALA A 56 19.72 23.95 -36.26
C ALA A 56 20.94 24.66 -35.61
N GLY A 57 21.74 23.95 -34.82
CA GLY A 57 22.92 24.48 -34.17
C GLY A 57 22.72 25.20 -32.85
N ALA A 58 21.49 25.30 -32.34
CA ALA A 58 21.20 25.89 -31.03
C ALA A 58 21.73 25.00 -29.91
N ILE A 59 22.17 25.61 -28.80
CA ILE A 59 22.73 24.93 -27.63
C ILE A 59 21.95 25.25 -26.33
N GLU A 60 21.02 26.17 -26.40
CA GLU A 60 20.23 26.62 -25.25
C GLU A 60 19.14 25.60 -24.90
N THR A 61 19.00 25.23 -23.63
CA THR A 61 17.97 24.31 -23.16
C THR A 61 16.54 24.82 -23.37
N THR A 62 16.37 26.10 -23.62
CA THR A 62 15.10 26.71 -23.97
C THR A 62 14.62 26.33 -25.39
N VAL A 63 15.48 25.76 -26.21
CA VAL A 63 15.16 25.23 -27.55
C VAL A 63 14.72 23.78 -27.40
N ILE A 64 13.55 23.43 -27.91
CA ILE A 64 12.94 22.08 -27.76
C ILE A 64 13.88 20.96 -28.23
N GLY A 65 14.61 21.15 -29.33
CA GLY A 65 15.57 20.14 -29.82
C GLY A 65 16.81 19.93 -28.93
N VAL A 66 17.05 20.81 -27.95
CA VAL A 66 18.07 20.65 -26.90
C VAL A 66 17.39 20.21 -25.58
N GLY A 67 16.53 21.06 -25.04
CA GLY A 67 15.73 20.75 -23.84
C GLY A 67 16.48 20.03 -22.74
N ALA A 68 15.83 19.10 -22.10
CA ALA A 68 16.35 18.34 -20.96
C ALA A 68 17.15 17.07 -21.36
N HIS A 69 17.58 16.91 -22.64
CA HIS A 69 18.32 15.70 -23.04
C HIS A 69 19.52 15.40 -22.15
N GLN A 70 20.35 16.41 -21.86
CA GLN A 70 21.54 16.21 -21.05
C GLN A 70 21.19 15.89 -19.58
N ALA A 71 20.07 16.42 -19.07
CA ALA A 71 19.62 16.10 -17.72
C ALA A 71 19.16 14.63 -17.60
N HIS A 72 18.65 14.04 -18.70
CA HIS A 72 18.21 12.64 -18.71
C HIS A 72 19.35 11.66 -19.05
N LEU A 73 20.25 12.02 -19.94
CA LEU A 73 21.26 11.13 -20.54
C LEU A 73 22.69 11.42 -20.07
N GLY A 74 22.89 12.45 -19.25
CA GLY A 74 24.18 12.80 -18.65
C GLY A 74 24.73 11.71 -17.74
N ALA A 75 25.85 12.01 -17.05
CA ALA A 75 26.48 11.08 -16.13
C ALA A 75 25.45 10.45 -15.17
N SER A 76 25.55 9.15 -14.93
CA SER A 76 24.61 8.34 -14.13
C SER A 76 24.11 9.12 -12.92
N PRO A 77 22.82 9.44 -12.84
CA PRO A 77 22.31 10.15 -11.69
C PRO A 77 22.46 9.25 -10.46
N ALA A 78 22.80 9.86 -9.33
CA ALA A 78 23.02 9.14 -8.09
C ALA A 78 21.70 8.64 -7.45
N TRP A 79 20.55 8.83 -8.11
CA TRP A 79 19.25 8.61 -7.49
C TRP A 79 18.20 7.92 -8.38
N HIS A 80 18.49 7.57 -9.63
CA HIS A 80 17.58 6.82 -10.49
C HIS A 80 18.28 5.92 -11.51
N GLN A 81 17.55 4.99 -12.10
CA GLN A 81 18.03 4.16 -13.20
C GLN A 81 18.43 5.03 -14.41
N LYS A 82 19.52 4.65 -15.08
CA LYS A 82 19.95 5.30 -16.32
C LYS A 82 18.83 5.27 -17.37
N ILE A 83 18.56 6.41 -17.96
CA ILE A 83 17.60 6.59 -19.06
C ILE A 83 18.34 6.39 -20.38
N ALA A 84 17.70 5.74 -21.35
CA ALA A 84 18.23 5.50 -22.68
C ALA A 84 17.41 6.28 -23.73
N CYS A 85 18.00 6.54 -24.90
CA CYS A 85 17.30 7.17 -26.01
C CYS A 85 16.01 6.43 -26.38
N ALA A 86 16.07 5.10 -26.34
CA ALA A 86 14.94 4.22 -26.64
C ALA A 86 13.78 4.30 -25.63
N ASP A 87 13.95 5.00 -24.50
CA ASP A 87 12.82 5.23 -23.59
C ASP A 87 11.84 6.28 -24.12
N CYS A 88 12.30 7.14 -25.05
CA CYS A 88 11.50 8.22 -25.59
C CYS A 88 11.47 8.25 -27.13
N HIS A 89 12.37 7.54 -27.81
CA HIS A 89 12.50 7.56 -29.25
C HIS A 89 12.69 6.18 -29.85
N VAL A 90 12.23 6.00 -31.09
CA VAL A 90 12.67 4.89 -31.92
C VAL A 90 14.09 5.20 -32.36
N VAL A 91 15.05 4.45 -31.83
CA VAL A 91 16.48 4.66 -32.17
C VAL A 91 16.80 3.95 -33.46
N PRO A 92 17.23 4.67 -34.51
CA PRO A 92 17.55 4.06 -35.80
C PRO A 92 18.85 3.27 -35.70
N ASP A 93 18.96 2.20 -36.46
CA ASP A 93 20.17 1.39 -36.58
C ASP A 93 21.16 1.94 -37.63
N ARG A 94 20.73 2.86 -38.46
CA ARG A 94 21.53 3.50 -39.49
C ARG A 94 20.97 4.86 -39.90
N VAL A 95 21.78 5.70 -40.52
CA VAL A 95 21.44 7.08 -40.89
C VAL A 95 20.28 7.15 -41.88
N ASP A 96 20.22 6.22 -42.82
CA ASP A 96 19.18 6.13 -43.84
C ASP A 96 17.99 5.24 -43.46
N ALA A 97 17.85 4.91 -42.15
CA ALA A 97 16.70 4.17 -41.67
C ALA A 97 15.39 4.96 -41.93
N PRO A 98 14.30 4.29 -42.34
CA PRO A 98 13.02 4.94 -42.53
C PRO A 98 12.56 5.69 -41.25
N GLY A 99 12.16 6.96 -41.41
CA GLY A 99 11.72 7.81 -40.30
C GLY A 99 12.85 8.51 -39.54
N HIS A 100 14.15 8.28 -39.89
CA HIS A 100 15.25 8.98 -39.23
C HIS A 100 15.48 10.37 -39.83
N ILE A 101 15.54 10.47 -41.15
CA ILE A 101 15.65 11.75 -41.83
C ILE A 101 14.42 11.88 -42.72
N ASP A 102 13.43 12.56 -42.25
CA ASP A 102 12.21 12.83 -42.98
C ASP A 102 12.01 14.33 -43.25
N SER A 103 10.88 14.71 -43.84
CA SER A 103 10.65 16.05 -44.31
C SER A 103 10.07 17.01 -43.28
N ASP A 104 9.64 16.55 -42.11
CA ASP A 104 8.95 17.39 -41.12
C ASP A 104 9.89 18.05 -40.14
N GLY A 105 11.16 17.58 -40.06
CA GLY A 105 12.22 18.14 -39.22
C GLY A 105 11.97 18.02 -37.71
N LYS A 106 11.14 17.05 -37.28
CA LYS A 106 10.84 16.77 -35.89
C LYS A 106 11.29 15.36 -35.54
N ALA A 107 11.64 15.15 -34.28
CA ALA A 107 11.88 13.83 -33.75
C ALA A 107 10.58 13.25 -33.20
N GLU A 108 10.24 12.03 -33.58
CA GLU A 108 9.09 11.28 -33.04
C GLU A 108 9.36 10.90 -31.61
N VAL A 109 8.37 11.15 -30.76
CA VAL A 109 8.39 10.73 -29.39
C VAL A 109 7.51 9.50 -29.23
N THR A 110 8.15 8.35 -29.04
CA THR A 110 7.51 7.04 -28.83
C THR A 110 8.01 6.43 -27.54
N PHE A 111 7.20 6.47 -26.53
CA PHE A 111 7.59 6.03 -25.20
C PHE A 111 7.70 4.50 -25.08
N SER A 112 8.78 4.03 -24.44
CA SER A 112 8.95 2.62 -24.06
C SER A 112 7.92 2.19 -23.01
N ALA A 113 7.75 0.89 -22.81
CA ALA A 113 6.89 0.35 -21.75
C ALA A 113 7.28 0.87 -20.38
N ARG A 114 8.58 1.04 -20.11
CA ARG A 114 9.11 1.61 -18.86
C ARG A 114 8.68 3.06 -18.65
N ALA A 115 8.64 3.85 -19.71
CA ALA A 115 8.18 5.24 -19.66
C ALA A 115 6.65 5.38 -19.62
N GLY A 116 5.90 4.27 -19.74
CA GLY A 116 4.43 4.25 -19.70
C GLY A 116 3.79 3.81 -21.02
N GLY A 117 4.57 3.52 -22.05
CA GLY A 117 4.09 3.01 -23.34
C GLY A 117 2.98 3.87 -23.94
N SER A 118 1.88 3.24 -24.34
CA SER A 118 0.73 3.92 -24.93
C SER A 118 -0.04 4.88 -24.00
N ALA A 119 0.19 4.79 -22.69
CA ALA A 119 -0.40 5.72 -21.72
C ALA A 119 0.39 7.02 -21.59
N ALA A 120 1.69 6.99 -21.91
CA ALA A 120 2.53 8.17 -21.87
C ALA A 120 2.16 9.19 -22.98
N ARG A 121 2.40 10.47 -22.69
CA ARG A 121 2.03 11.58 -23.60
C ARG A 121 3.14 12.62 -23.62
N TRP A 122 3.38 13.16 -24.80
CA TRP A 122 4.13 14.37 -25.07
C TRP A 122 3.20 15.39 -25.74
N ASP A 123 3.07 16.58 -25.18
CA ASP A 123 2.17 17.63 -25.70
C ASP A 123 2.90 18.76 -26.45
N GLY A 124 4.19 18.62 -26.68
CA GLY A 124 5.04 19.63 -27.28
C GLY A 124 5.78 20.51 -26.29
N ALA A 125 5.47 20.41 -25.00
CA ALA A 125 6.08 21.20 -23.93
C ALA A 125 6.36 20.36 -22.67
N THR A 126 5.49 19.41 -22.35
CA THR A 126 5.55 18.60 -21.11
C THR A 126 5.38 17.12 -21.42
N CYS A 127 5.94 16.27 -20.55
CA CYS A 127 5.77 14.82 -20.63
C CYS A 127 4.93 14.33 -19.44
N THR A 128 3.89 13.53 -19.75
CA THR A 128 3.18 12.71 -18.78
C THR A 128 3.60 11.26 -18.99
N THR A 129 4.37 10.71 -18.07
CA THR A 129 4.94 9.36 -18.15
C THR A 129 4.89 8.70 -16.79
N THR A 130 5.27 7.43 -16.67
CA THR A 130 5.48 6.79 -15.37
C THR A 130 6.52 7.50 -14.50
N CYS A 131 7.47 8.20 -15.13
CA CYS A 131 8.48 8.99 -14.44
C CYS A 131 7.98 10.39 -14.08
N HIS A 132 7.03 10.93 -14.83
CA HIS A 132 6.55 12.30 -14.74
C HIS A 132 5.03 12.39 -14.83
N GLY A 133 4.38 13.06 -13.90
CA GLY A 133 2.95 13.36 -13.93
C GLY A 133 2.00 12.21 -13.56
N GLN A 134 2.49 10.98 -13.47
CA GLN A 134 1.76 9.85 -12.87
C GLN A 134 2.65 9.27 -11.77
N THR A 135 2.32 9.58 -10.54
CA THR A 135 3.06 9.10 -9.40
C THR A 135 2.30 7.97 -8.72
N ALA A 136 3.03 6.95 -8.27
CA ALA A 136 2.48 5.99 -7.33
C ALA A 136 1.91 6.74 -6.11
N TRP A 137 0.82 6.22 -5.50
CA TRP A 137 0.30 6.72 -4.23
C TRP A 137 -0.41 8.07 -4.25
N GLY A 138 -1.01 8.45 -5.38
CA GLY A 138 -1.89 9.62 -5.46
C GLY A 138 -1.20 10.98 -5.31
N ALA A 139 0.12 11.04 -5.25
CA ALA A 139 0.83 12.30 -5.33
C ALA A 139 0.74 12.82 -6.77
N THR A 140 0.19 14.00 -6.96
CA THR A 140 0.13 14.67 -8.26
C THR A 140 1.33 15.57 -8.41
N SER A 141 2.38 15.09 -9.08
CA SER A 141 3.42 15.99 -9.56
C SER A 141 2.96 16.63 -10.88
N PRO A 142 3.07 17.93 -11.06
CA PRO A 142 2.87 18.50 -12.37
C PRO A 142 3.89 17.93 -13.35
N ALA A 143 3.47 17.67 -14.59
CA ALA A 143 4.37 17.24 -15.64
C ALA A 143 5.46 18.31 -15.83
N PRO A 144 6.76 17.95 -15.81
CA PRO A 144 7.83 18.94 -15.93
C PRO A 144 7.86 19.52 -17.33
N THR A 145 8.20 20.81 -17.40
CA THR A 145 8.41 21.51 -18.67
C THR A 145 9.75 21.10 -19.25
N TRP A 146 9.77 20.54 -20.46
CA TRP A 146 10.94 20.00 -21.15
C TRP A 146 12.12 20.97 -21.27
N THR A 147 11.82 22.23 -21.53
CA THR A 147 12.82 23.28 -21.73
C THR A 147 13.26 23.98 -20.45
N ARG A 148 12.71 23.61 -19.28
CA ARG A 148 13.07 24.18 -18.00
C ARG A 148 14.06 23.27 -17.27
N VAL A 149 15.34 23.53 -17.44
CA VAL A 149 16.45 22.72 -16.90
C VAL A 149 17.21 23.50 -15.82
N ASP A 150 16.50 23.94 -14.80
CA ASP A 150 17.03 24.76 -13.70
C ASP A 150 17.19 23.98 -12.38
N GLY A 151 16.95 22.65 -12.41
CA GLY A 151 17.04 21.78 -11.24
C GLY A 151 15.81 21.83 -10.31
N THR A 152 14.87 22.75 -10.51
CA THR A 152 13.72 22.89 -9.61
C THR A 152 12.65 21.82 -9.81
N GLN A 153 12.68 21.11 -10.93
CA GLN A 153 11.70 20.08 -11.30
C GLN A 153 12.13 18.65 -10.92
N SER A 154 13.32 18.48 -10.36
CA SER A 154 13.93 17.16 -10.07
C SER A 154 14.47 17.04 -8.65
N THR A 155 14.00 17.86 -7.72
CA THR A 155 14.39 17.74 -6.30
C THR A 155 13.70 16.56 -5.63
N CYS A 156 14.34 15.96 -4.62
CA CYS A 156 13.71 14.92 -3.81
C CYS A 156 12.38 15.41 -3.24
N GLY A 157 11.33 14.60 -3.41
CA GLY A 157 9.98 14.96 -3.00
C GLY A 157 9.17 15.73 -4.04
N SER A 158 9.75 16.19 -5.16
CA SER A 158 8.99 16.91 -6.19
C SER A 158 8.00 16.01 -6.95
N CYS A 159 8.23 14.70 -6.99
CA CYS A 159 7.38 13.76 -7.72
C CYS A 159 6.26 13.17 -6.84
N HIS A 160 6.57 12.64 -5.69
CA HIS A 160 5.63 11.93 -4.83
C HIS A 160 5.69 12.32 -3.34
N GLY A 161 6.43 13.37 -3.01
CA GLY A 161 6.72 13.70 -1.63
C GLY A 161 7.87 12.85 -1.05
N ALA A 162 8.46 13.30 0.05
CA ALA A 162 9.50 12.57 0.77
C ALA A 162 9.35 12.81 2.29
N PRO A 163 8.56 11.99 3.01
CA PRO A 163 7.79 10.82 2.55
C PRO A 163 6.61 11.17 1.65
N PRO A 164 6.08 10.20 0.88
CA PRO A 164 4.81 10.36 0.18
C PRO A 164 3.65 10.68 1.14
N PRO A 165 2.56 11.31 0.66
CA PRO A 165 1.40 11.59 1.50
C PRO A 165 0.71 10.29 1.95
N PRO A 166 -0.16 10.36 2.99
CA PRO A 166 -0.98 9.22 3.38
C PRO A 166 -1.69 8.56 2.18
N PRO A 167 -1.79 7.21 2.17
CA PRO A 167 -1.61 6.26 3.27
C PRO A 167 -0.15 5.87 3.59
N HIS A 168 0.84 6.48 2.95
CA HIS A 168 2.23 6.19 3.27
C HIS A 168 2.54 6.57 4.74
N PRO A 169 3.23 5.69 5.51
CA PRO A 169 3.64 6.01 6.88
C PRO A 169 4.48 7.29 6.95
N ALA A 170 4.23 8.13 7.95
CA ALA A 170 4.92 9.41 8.14
C ALA A 170 6.37 9.29 8.66
N GLY A 171 6.99 8.13 8.54
CA GLY A 171 8.38 7.88 8.98
C GLY A 171 9.41 8.58 8.07
N THR A 172 10.52 9.01 8.67
CA THR A 172 11.65 9.61 7.93
C THR A 172 12.82 8.64 7.72
N ASN A 173 12.83 7.49 8.39
CA ASN A 173 13.80 6.43 8.14
C ASN A 173 13.31 5.49 7.03
N CYS A 174 13.49 5.90 5.80
CA CYS A 174 13.01 5.20 4.62
C CYS A 174 13.55 3.76 4.53
N ALA A 175 14.80 3.52 4.95
CA ALA A 175 15.45 2.22 4.87
C ALA A 175 14.82 1.14 5.74
N THR A 176 13.95 1.50 6.69
CA THR A 176 13.21 0.53 7.51
C THR A 176 12.25 -0.29 6.64
N CYS A 177 11.64 0.34 5.64
CA CYS A 177 10.67 -0.30 4.75
C CYS A 177 11.23 -0.47 3.33
N HIS A 178 12.14 0.40 2.89
CA HIS A 178 12.73 0.39 1.55
C HIS A 178 14.20 -0.03 1.61
N PRO A 179 14.54 -1.32 1.40
CA PRO A 179 15.90 -1.85 1.59
C PRO A 179 16.91 -1.26 0.60
N THR A 180 16.44 -0.64 -0.47
CA THR A 180 17.23 0.04 -1.49
C THR A 180 17.67 1.45 -1.08
N MET A 181 17.11 1.99 0.03
CA MET A 181 17.46 3.29 0.58
C MET A 181 18.58 3.18 1.63
N GLU A 182 19.35 4.25 1.80
CA GLU A 182 20.28 4.39 2.91
C GLU A 182 19.55 4.82 4.20
N GLN A 183 20.11 4.43 5.35
CA GLN A 183 19.54 4.80 6.64
C GLN A 183 19.64 6.31 6.86
N ASN A 184 18.52 6.90 7.30
CA ASN A 184 18.43 8.32 7.65
C ASN A 184 18.87 9.29 6.54
N ALA A 185 18.80 8.85 5.28
CA ALA A 185 19.15 9.66 4.12
C ALA A 185 18.16 9.43 2.97
N LEU A 186 17.95 10.48 2.15
CA LEU A 186 17.19 10.39 0.90
C LEU A 186 18.12 9.97 -0.25
N THR A 187 18.88 8.90 -0.05
CA THR A 187 19.85 8.36 -1.02
C THR A 187 19.59 6.89 -1.25
N PHE A 188 19.83 6.43 -2.46
CA PHE A 188 19.67 5.03 -2.85
C PHE A 188 21.00 4.31 -2.80
N ARG A 189 21.01 3.08 -2.26
CA ARG A 189 22.18 2.16 -2.30
C ARG A 189 22.49 1.75 -3.73
N ASP A 190 21.43 1.51 -4.49
CA ASP A 190 21.49 1.24 -5.92
C ASP A 190 20.53 2.18 -6.63
N PRO A 191 21.02 3.20 -7.34
CA PRO A 191 20.18 4.10 -8.13
C PRO A 191 19.33 3.39 -9.18
N ALA A 192 19.74 2.22 -9.67
CA ALA A 192 18.98 1.45 -10.65
C ALA A 192 17.66 0.90 -10.08
N SER A 193 17.52 0.84 -8.76
CA SER A 193 16.27 0.43 -8.11
C SER A 193 15.19 1.52 -8.09
N HIS A 194 15.57 2.79 -8.32
CA HIS A 194 14.60 3.89 -8.35
C HIS A 194 14.19 4.21 -9.80
N ILE A 195 12.89 4.41 -10.01
CA ILE A 195 12.27 4.64 -11.34
C ILE A 195 12.47 3.43 -12.28
N ASN A 196 12.47 2.22 -11.73
CA ASN A 196 12.51 0.96 -12.49
C ASN A 196 11.10 0.35 -12.70
N GLY A 197 10.05 0.97 -12.16
CA GLY A 197 8.67 0.48 -12.20
C GLY A 197 8.31 -0.48 -11.06
N ILE A 198 9.23 -0.70 -10.11
CA ILE A 198 9.04 -1.58 -8.95
C ILE A 198 9.13 -0.74 -7.68
N VAL A 199 8.20 -0.96 -6.75
CA VAL A 199 8.30 -0.39 -5.40
C VAL A 199 8.96 -1.44 -4.52
N ASP A 200 10.25 -1.26 -4.25
CA ASP A 200 11.00 -2.15 -3.37
C ASP A 200 10.63 -1.88 -1.91
N VAL A 201 9.94 -2.83 -1.31
CA VAL A 201 9.65 -2.83 0.13
C VAL A 201 10.16 -4.11 0.76
N VAL A 202 10.68 -4.02 1.99
CA VAL A 202 10.85 -5.24 2.78
C VAL A 202 9.49 -5.91 2.88
N SER A 203 9.40 -7.13 2.39
CA SER A 203 8.26 -7.97 2.72
C SER A 203 8.44 -8.31 4.20
N PRO A 204 7.62 -7.78 5.13
CA PRO A 204 7.67 -8.25 6.50
C PRO A 204 7.55 -9.77 6.46
N ALA A 205 8.31 -10.46 7.31
CA ALA A 205 8.07 -11.89 7.51
C ALA A 205 6.57 -12.07 7.73
N ALA A 206 5.97 -13.10 7.14
CA ALA A 206 4.52 -13.31 7.21
C ALA A 206 4.06 -13.22 8.67
N GLY A 207 3.30 -12.16 9.00
CA GLY A 207 2.86 -11.84 10.36
C GLY A 207 3.58 -10.66 11.05
N ASP A 208 4.66 -10.11 10.52
CA ASP A 208 5.30 -8.90 11.05
C ASP A 208 4.71 -7.64 10.38
N CYS A 209 3.54 -7.25 10.85
CA CYS A 209 2.85 -6.04 10.38
C CYS A 209 3.33 -4.77 11.09
N THR A 210 4.16 -4.90 12.12
CA THR A 210 4.58 -3.79 13.00
C THR A 210 5.57 -2.83 12.35
N SER A 211 6.10 -3.19 11.20
CA SER A 211 7.04 -2.35 10.45
C SER A 211 6.42 -1.05 9.94
N CYS A 212 5.13 -1.07 9.60
CA CYS A 212 4.45 0.06 8.97
C CYS A 212 3.40 0.71 9.87
N HIS A 213 2.68 -0.07 10.68
CA HIS A 213 1.65 0.45 11.57
C HIS A 213 1.69 -0.20 12.96
N GLY A 214 1.14 0.46 13.94
CA GLY A 214 1.18 0.01 15.32
C GLY A 214 2.46 0.38 16.06
N SER A 215 2.99 -0.54 16.83
CA SER A 215 4.18 -0.40 17.67
C SER A 215 5.10 -1.61 17.51
N ALA A 216 6.27 -1.59 18.15
CA ALA A 216 7.20 -2.72 18.12
C ALA A 216 6.62 -4.05 18.68
N THR A 217 5.52 -4.00 19.41
CA THR A 217 4.90 -5.17 20.07
C THR A 217 3.48 -5.47 19.59
N SER A 218 2.87 -4.58 18.81
CA SER A 218 1.51 -4.75 18.31
C SER A 218 1.34 -4.01 16.98
N SER A 219 0.85 -4.70 15.97
CA SER A 219 0.51 -4.09 14.67
C SER A 219 -0.77 -3.25 14.70
N ALA A 220 -1.55 -3.35 15.77
CA ALA A 220 -2.72 -2.50 15.93
C ALA A 220 -2.34 -1.10 16.43
N PRO A 221 -3.07 -0.04 16.04
CA PRO A 221 -2.92 1.25 16.70
C PRO A 221 -3.01 1.12 18.24
N PRO A 222 -2.27 1.91 19.05
CA PRO A 222 -1.88 3.27 18.80
C PRO A 222 -0.59 3.38 18.00
N LYS A 223 -0.57 4.19 17.16
CA LYS A 223 0.07 4.86 16.07
C LYS A 223 -0.56 4.37 14.78
N ASP A 224 -1.47 5.19 14.26
CA ASP A 224 -1.97 5.00 12.91
C ASP A 224 -0.92 5.44 11.86
N LEU A 225 -1.22 5.27 10.59
CA LEU A 225 -0.31 5.65 9.49
C LEU A 225 0.01 7.15 9.44
N SER A 226 -0.81 7.99 10.06
CA SER A 226 -0.59 9.45 10.19
C SER A 226 0.15 9.83 11.46
N GLY A 227 0.50 8.85 12.30
CA GLY A 227 1.20 9.07 13.57
C GLY A 227 0.30 9.43 14.75
N ASN A 228 -1.03 9.37 14.61
CA ASN A 228 -1.94 9.62 15.71
C ASN A 228 -1.90 8.50 16.74
N THR A 229 -2.04 8.86 18.03
CA THR A 229 -2.02 7.92 19.15
C THR A 229 -3.25 8.00 20.05
N ALA A 230 -4.09 9.02 19.89
CA ALA A 230 -5.25 9.21 20.74
C ALA A 230 -6.43 8.32 20.32
N ALA A 231 -7.01 7.57 21.25
CA ALA A 231 -8.16 6.70 20.98
C ALA A 231 -9.42 7.44 20.52
N THR A 232 -9.47 8.75 20.70
CA THR A 232 -10.54 9.62 20.16
C THR A 232 -10.45 9.85 18.65
N VAL A 233 -9.33 9.48 18.02
CA VAL A 233 -9.15 9.50 16.57
C VAL A 233 -9.65 8.18 16.00
N ALA A 234 -10.55 8.21 15.01
CA ALA A 234 -11.21 7.02 14.49
C ALA A 234 -10.26 5.94 13.94
N THR A 235 -9.11 6.34 13.39
CA THR A 235 -8.08 5.40 12.89
C THR A 235 -7.28 4.71 14.02
N VAL A 236 -7.29 5.28 15.22
CA VAL A 236 -6.72 4.66 16.44
C VAL A 236 -7.81 3.93 17.21
N GLY A 237 -8.90 4.62 17.58
CA GLY A 237 -10.08 4.04 18.24
C GLY A 237 -9.77 3.09 19.38
N ALA A 238 -10.65 2.12 19.57
CA ALA A 238 -10.58 1.14 20.63
C ALA A 238 -9.74 -0.11 20.31
N HIS A 239 -8.84 -0.08 19.30
CA HIS A 239 -8.06 -1.27 18.91
C HIS A 239 -7.36 -1.94 20.09
N GLN A 240 -6.65 -1.18 20.94
CA GLN A 240 -5.93 -1.77 22.07
C GLN A 240 -6.85 -2.36 23.11
N ALA A 241 -8.02 -1.76 23.33
CA ALA A 241 -9.01 -2.31 24.26
C ALA A 241 -9.56 -3.67 23.78
N HIS A 242 -9.76 -3.82 22.47
CA HIS A 242 -10.24 -5.09 21.89
C HIS A 242 -9.18 -6.19 21.87
N LEU A 243 -7.92 -5.83 21.65
CA LEU A 243 -6.82 -6.80 21.51
C LEU A 243 -6.12 -7.11 22.84
N ALA A 244 -6.42 -6.37 23.90
CA ALA A 244 -5.91 -6.66 25.24
C ALA A 244 -6.42 -8.03 25.71
N THR A 245 -5.57 -8.76 26.42
CA THR A 245 -5.98 -10.00 27.08
C THR A 245 -7.14 -9.72 28.02
N SER A 246 -8.28 -10.33 27.78
CA SER A 246 -9.47 -10.17 28.58
C SER A 246 -9.59 -11.30 29.60
N THR A 247 -10.03 -10.96 30.80
CA THR A 247 -10.39 -11.91 31.85
C THR A 247 -11.88 -12.25 31.85
N TRP A 248 -12.67 -11.66 30.94
CA TRP A 248 -14.12 -11.77 30.99
C TRP A 248 -14.79 -12.00 29.63
N HIS A 249 -14.10 -11.94 28.49
CA HIS A 249 -14.67 -12.21 27.17
C HIS A 249 -13.71 -13.01 26.28
N HIS A 250 -14.27 -13.63 25.24
CA HIS A 250 -13.53 -14.28 24.17
C HIS A 250 -12.51 -13.31 23.53
N ALA A 251 -11.34 -13.84 23.18
CA ALA A 251 -10.29 -13.04 22.57
C ALA A 251 -10.72 -12.48 21.21
N VAL A 252 -10.58 -11.18 21.03
CA VAL A 252 -10.79 -10.51 19.74
C VAL A 252 -9.47 -10.48 18.97
N VAL A 253 -9.52 -10.81 17.70
CA VAL A 253 -8.37 -10.82 16.80
C VAL A 253 -8.63 -9.89 15.59
N CYS A 254 -7.57 -9.52 14.88
CA CYS A 254 -7.70 -8.59 13.74
C CYS A 254 -8.75 -9.04 12.72
N SER A 255 -8.82 -10.35 12.46
CA SER A 255 -9.79 -10.94 11.53
C SER A 255 -11.24 -10.91 12.01
N SER A 256 -11.50 -10.54 13.26
CA SER A 256 -12.86 -10.32 13.73
C SER A 256 -13.53 -9.10 13.09
N CYS A 257 -12.71 -8.14 12.61
CA CYS A 257 -13.18 -6.90 12.00
C CYS A 257 -12.56 -6.57 10.65
N HIS A 258 -11.44 -7.20 10.29
CA HIS A 258 -10.69 -6.89 9.06
C HIS A 258 -10.35 -8.13 8.26
N VAL A 259 -10.26 -7.96 6.95
CA VAL A 259 -9.56 -8.94 6.10
C VAL A 259 -8.07 -8.74 6.31
N VAL A 260 -7.44 -9.64 7.07
CA VAL A 260 -6.00 -9.53 7.37
C VAL A 260 -5.19 -9.89 6.12
N PRO A 261 -4.40 -8.97 5.58
CA PRO A 261 -3.60 -9.23 4.39
C PRO A 261 -2.48 -10.22 4.70
N LYS A 262 -2.10 -11.03 3.71
CA LYS A 262 -1.01 -12.02 3.84
C LYS A 262 0.34 -11.48 3.35
N ALA A 263 0.32 -10.37 2.62
CA ALA A 263 1.49 -9.69 2.06
C ALA A 263 1.21 -8.20 1.95
N VAL A 264 2.26 -7.40 1.84
CA VAL A 264 2.14 -5.93 1.72
C VAL A 264 1.38 -5.54 0.45
N ASP A 265 1.62 -6.24 -0.64
CA ASP A 265 1.00 -6.06 -1.95
C ASP A 265 -0.29 -6.87 -2.15
N ALA A 266 -0.85 -7.45 -1.08
CA ALA A 266 -2.11 -8.16 -1.17
C ALA A 266 -3.24 -7.22 -1.64
N PRO A 267 -4.13 -7.68 -2.56
CA PRO A 267 -5.23 -6.86 -3.03
C PRO A 267 -6.08 -6.30 -1.89
N GLY A 268 -6.33 -4.99 -1.90
CA GLY A 268 -7.08 -4.27 -0.87
C GLY A 268 -6.28 -3.93 0.39
N HIS A 269 -4.96 -4.22 0.45
CA HIS A 269 -4.14 -3.79 1.59
C HIS A 269 -3.61 -2.37 1.42
N ILE A 270 -3.04 -2.11 0.26
CA ILE A 270 -2.58 -0.77 -0.10
C ILE A 270 -3.28 -0.43 -1.41
N ASP A 271 -4.40 0.25 -1.28
CA ASP A 271 -5.18 0.74 -2.41
C ASP A 271 -5.33 2.27 -2.35
N GLY A 272 -5.99 2.86 -3.34
CA GLY A 272 -6.02 4.30 -3.50
C GLY A 272 -7.06 5.02 -2.64
N ASP A 273 -7.84 4.32 -1.81
CA ASP A 273 -8.93 4.93 -1.05
C ASP A 273 -8.53 5.36 0.37
N ASN A 274 -7.37 4.97 0.85
CA ASN A 274 -6.81 5.30 2.18
C ASN A 274 -7.67 4.84 3.37
N LEU A 275 -8.41 3.76 3.19
CA LEU A 275 -9.37 3.30 4.18
C LEU A 275 -9.10 1.82 4.50
N ALA A 276 -9.19 1.46 5.75
CA ALA A 276 -9.21 0.06 6.15
C ALA A 276 -10.64 -0.49 6.01
N GLU A 277 -10.79 -1.59 5.27
CA GLU A 277 -12.07 -2.27 5.16
C GLU A 277 -12.43 -2.92 6.47
N VAL A 278 -13.62 -2.59 6.96
CA VAL A 278 -14.22 -3.26 8.11
C VAL A 278 -15.21 -4.29 7.61
N ARG A 279 -14.86 -5.55 7.80
CA ARG A 279 -15.72 -6.70 7.47
C ARG A 279 -15.76 -7.63 8.67
N PHE A 280 -16.85 -7.58 9.39
CA PHE A 280 -17.03 -8.41 10.58
C PHE A 280 -17.08 -9.90 10.25
N ASP A 281 -16.62 -10.72 11.19
CA ASP A 281 -16.61 -12.17 11.14
C ASP A 281 -18.01 -12.78 11.39
N THR A 282 -18.05 -14.10 11.52
CA THR A 282 -19.29 -14.86 11.75
C THR A 282 -19.94 -14.60 13.11
N MET A 283 -19.23 -14.00 14.06
CA MET A 283 -19.81 -13.59 15.35
C MET A 283 -20.69 -12.34 15.20
N ASN A 284 -20.32 -11.46 14.26
CA ASN A 284 -21.05 -10.24 13.98
C ASN A 284 -21.48 -10.16 12.49
N PRO A 285 -22.21 -11.14 11.95
CA PRO A 285 -22.47 -11.25 10.51
C PRO A 285 -23.31 -10.12 9.94
N LEU A 286 -24.00 -9.38 10.80
CA LEU A 286 -24.81 -8.20 10.44
C LEU A 286 -24.14 -6.88 10.85
N GLY A 287 -22.93 -6.95 11.37
CA GLY A 287 -22.18 -5.78 11.84
C GLY A 287 -21.94 -4.77 10.71
N VAL A 288 -22.13 -3.50 11.02
CA VAL A 288 -21.87 -2.38 10.10
C VAL A 288 -21.00 -1.35 10.81
N TYR A 289 -19.91 -0.93 10.16
CA TYR A 289 -19.12 0.22 10.59
C TYR A 289 -19.42 1.42 9.71
N THR A 290 -19.83 2.53 10.33
CA THR A 290 -20.09 3.79 9.64
C THR A 290 -18.91 4.75 9.84
N LYS A 291 -18.12 4.96 8.80
CA LYS A 291 -16.90 5.80 8.82
C LYS A 291 -17.20 7.24 9.24
N ALA A 292 -18.31 7.81 8.77
CA ALA A 292 -18.65 9.23 8.99
C ALA A 292 -18.71 9.64 10.48
N ASN A 293 -19.03 8.72 11.36
CA ASN A 293 -19.14 8.95 12.80
C ASN A 293 -18.41 7.92 13.64
N ALA A 294 -17.58 7.07 13.00
CA ALA A 294 -16.82 6.01 13.64
C ALA A 294 -17.69 5.12 14.54
N THR A 295 -18.88 4.71 14.09
CA THR A 295 -19.85 3.96 14.88
C THR A 295 -20.05 2.56 14.30
N CYS A 296 -19.97 1.56 15.17
CA CYS A 296 -20.34 0.19 14.87
C CYS A 296 -21.79 -0.06 15.30
N THR A 297 -22.58 -0.73 14.45
CA THR A 297 -23.98 -1.06 14.70
C THR A 297 -24.26 -2.51 14.38
N THR A 298 -25.37 -3.02 14.83
CA THR A 298 -25.84 -4.40 14.62
C THR A 298 -24.82 -5.44 15.12
N LEU A 299 -24.16 -5.16 16.23
CA LEU A 299 -23.16 -6.03 16.81
C LEU A 299 -23.77 -6.97 17.85
N TYR A 300 -23.33 -8.23 17.86
CA TYR A 300 -23.59 -9.16 18.94
C TYR A 300 -22.74 -8.82 20.18
N CYS A 301 -21.45 -8.56 19.99
CA CYS A 301 -20.51 -8.31 21.10
C CYS A 301 -20.89 -7.11 21.98
N HIS A 302 -21.52 -6.11 21.41
CA HIS A 302 -21.99 -4.91 22.11
C HIS A 302 -23.53 -4.84 22.18
N GLY A 303 -24.21 -5.98 21.98
CA GLY A 303 -25.64 -6.11 22.08
C GLY A 303 -26.13 -6.35 23.52
N ASP A 304 -27.41 -6.68 23.63
CA ASP A 304 -28.10 -6.96 24.91
C ASP A 304 -28.00 -8.44 25.34
N GLY A 305 -27.09 -9.21 24.75
CA GLY A 305 -26.95 -10.65 24.97
C GLY A 305 -28.03 -11.51 24.28
N ARG A 306 -28.92 -10.93 23.47
CA ARG A 306 -30.00 -11.65 22.79
C ARG A 306 -29.83 -11.76 21.30
N GLY A 307 -29.02 -10.87 20.72
CA GLY A 307 -28.78 -10.83 19.27
C GLY A 307 -27.91 -9.67 18.83
N SER A 308 -27.88 -9.48 17.51
CA SER A 308 -27.06 -8.45 16.88
C SER A 308 -27.80 -7.09 16.90
N ASN A 309 -27.87 -6.45 18.05
CA ASN A 309 -28.55 -5.15 18.25
C ASN A 309 -27.65 -4.08 18.87
N GLY A 310 -26.38 -4.38 19.08
CA GLY A 310 -25.42 -3.47 19.68
C GLY A 310 -25.07 -2.29 18.78
N THR A 311 -24.88 -1.12 19.40
CA THR A 311 -24.41 0.10 18.76
C THR A 311 -23.44 0.80 19.68
N ILE A 312 -22.22 1.06 19.18
CA ILE A 312 -21.17 1.71 19.96
C ILE A 312 -20.28 2.58 19.08
N PRO A 313 -19.89 3.79 19.50
CA PRO A 313 -18.81 4.52 18.86
C PRO A 313 -17.47 3.77 19.03
N PHE A 314 -16.74 3.56 17.95
CA PHE A 314 -15.43 2.90 17.98
C PHE A 314 -14.39 3.68 18.80
N THR A 315 -14.61 4.98 18.98
CA THR A 315 -13.78 5.88 19.79
C THR A 315 -14.18 5.93 21.27
N ALA A 316 -15.14 5.10 21.70
CA ALA A 316 -15.51 5.02 23.11
C ALA A 316 -14.36 4.42 23.94
N THR A 317 -14.03 5.06 25.04
CA THR A 317 -12.89 4.70 25.91
C THR A 317 -13.29 4.20 27.30
N GLY A 318 -14.60 4.11 27.58
CA GLY A 318 -15.11 3.62 28.87
C GLY A 318 -14.98 2.11 29.00
N ALA A 319 -14.64 1.63 30.20
CA ALA A 319 -14.74 0.21 30.51
C ALA A 319 -16.23 -0.20 30.61
N LEU A 320 -16.58 -1.33 29.98
CA LEU A 320 -17.92 -1.90 30.08
C LEU A 320 -18.08 -2.66 31.39
N ALA A 321 -19.26 -2.53 32.00
CA ALA A 321 -19.70 -3.30 33.14
C ALA A 321 -20.67 -4.42 32.71
N CYS A 322 -20.87 -5.42 33.57
CA CYS A 322 -21.76 -6.54 33.26
C CYS A 322 -23.17 -6.08 32.84
N ASN A 323 -23.67 -4.98 33.41
CA ASN A 323 -25.00 -4.45 33.12
C ASN A 323 -25.14 -3.70 31.78
N ASP A 324 -24.01 -3.41 31.10
CA ASP A 324 -24.05 -2.64 29.86
C ASP A 324 -24.51 -3.48 28.67
N CYS A 325 -24.39 -4.81 28.81
CA CYS A 325 -24.80 -5.75 27.74
C CYS A 325 -26.07 -6.53 28.12
N HIS A 326 -26.18 -7.01 29.33
CA HIS A 326 -27.36 -7.78 29.78
C HIS A 326 -27.62 -7.52 31.26
N GLY A 327 -28.87 -7.72 31.68
CA GLY A 327 -29.25 -7.60 33.09
C GLY A 327 -28.54 -8.64 33.96
N THR A 328 -28.11 -8.24 35.16
CA THR A 328 -27.51 -9.13 36.15
C THR A 328 -28.49 -9.50 37.28
N HIS A 329 -29.65 -8.84 37.36
CA HIS A 329 -30.58 -8.95 38.48
C HIS A 329 -32.06 -9.04 38.04
N GLY A 330 -32.39 -9.55 36.84
CA GLY A 330 -33.75 -9.86 36.46
C GLY A 330 -34.29 -9.23 35.19
N PRO A 331 -34.91 -8.05 35.20
CA PRO A 331 -35.53 -7.51 33.99
C PRO A 331 -34.51 -7.31 32.83
N GLY A 332 -34.90 -7.80 31.65
CA GLY A 332 -34.02 -7.66 30.46
C GLY A 332 -33.39 -8.98 30.01
N MET A 333 -33.39 -10.03 30.80
CA MET A 333 -32.91 -11.35 30.37
C MET A 333 -34.04 -12.16 29.72
N SER A 334 -33.71 -13.09 28.83
CA SER A 334 -34.68 -13.94 28.12
C SER A 334 -35.13 -15.11 28.97
N GLY A 335 -36.25 -15.75 28.60
CA GLY A 335 -36.80 -16.95 29.24
C GLY A 335 -37.13 -16.73 30.73
N GLU A 336 -36.91 -17.75 31.53
CA GLU A 336 -37.29 -17.77 32.95
C GLU A 336 -36.19 -17.19 33.89
N HIS A 337 -35.20 -16.48 33.35
CA HIS A 337 -34.12 -15.90 34.17
C HIS A 337 -34.66 -15.04 35.31
N THR A 338 -35.64 -14.16 35.03
CA THR A 338 -36.21 -13.27 36.03
C THR A 338 -36.78 -14.05 37.21
N LEU A 339 -37.59 -15.10 36.93
CA LEU A 339 -38.17 -15.92 37.99
C LEU A 339 -37.12 -16.63 38.83
N HIS A 340 -36.10 -17.25 38.17
CA HIS A 340 -35.08 -17.99 38.84
C HIS A 340 -34.21 -17.09 39.74
N LEU A 341 -33.86 -15.90 39.25
CA LEU A 341 -33.07 -14.92 40.02
C LEU A 341 -33.85 -14.40 41.23
N VAL A 342 -35.17 -14.14 41.08
CA VAL A 342 -36.05 -13.76 42.21
C VAL A 342 -36.17 -14.88 43.25
N LEU A 343 -36.12 -16.13 42.81
CA LEU A 343 -36.09 -17.30 43.71
C LEU A 343 -34.73 -17.57 44.35
N GLY A 344 -33.74 -16.71 44.07
CA GLY A 344 -32.40 -16.78 44.70
C GLY A 344 -31.44 -17.72 44.00
N LEU A 345 -31.75 -18.24 42.81
CA LEU A 345 -30.76 -18.97 41.99
C LEU A 345 -29.69 -18.00 41.49
N ARG A 346 -28.49 -18.48 41.39
CA ARG A 346 -27.34 -17.69 40.87
C ARG A 346 -27.05 -18.05 39.42
N CYS A 347 -26.38 -17.17 38.69
CA CYS A 347 -25.93 -17.42 37.32
C CYS A 347 -25.17 -18.74 37.20
N SER A 348 -24.29 -19.03 38.16
CA SER A 348 -23.52 -20.27 38.23
C SER A 348 -24.35 -21.54 38.48
N SER A 349 -25.63 -21.42 38.84
CA SER A 349 -26.52 -22.59 38.92
C SER A 349 -26.80 -23.23 37.57
N CYS A 350 -26.78 -22.44 36.49
CA CYS A 350 -27.04 -22.86 35.12
C CYS A 350 -25.88 -22.60 34.17
N HIS A 351 -24.94 -21.72 34.52
CA HIS A 351 -23.78 -21.36 33.71
C HIS A 351 -22.46 -21.66 34.42
N ALA A 352 -22.36 -22.83 35.09
CA ALA A 352 -21.27 -23.19 35.98
C ALA A 352 -19.88 -23.26 35.30
N ASP A 353 -19.82 -23.44 33.97
CA ASP A 353 -18.56 -23.42 33.23
C ASP A 353 -18.12 -22.00 32.85
N VAL A 354 -19.01 -21.02 32.88
CA VAL A 354 -18.76 -19.64 32.45
C VAL A 354 -18.47 -18.75 33.64
N ILE A 355 -19.25 -18.87 34.73
CA ILE A 355 -19.26 -17.92 35.82
C ILE A 355 -19.34 -18.63 37.19
N ASP A 356 -18.63 -18.13 38.21
CA ASP A 356 -18.70 -18.62 39.56
C ASP A 356 -19.81 -17.96 40.38
N ARG A 357 -19.83 -18.28 41.68
CA ARG A 357 -20.81 -17.76 42.64
C ARG A 357 -20.63 -16.28 42.95
N ASP A 358 -19.45 -15.74 42.71
CA ASP A 358 -19.02 -14.38 43.04
C ASP A 358 -19.04 -13.47 41.81
N MET A 359 -19.71 -13.93 40.73
CA MET A 359 -19.82 -13.23 39.45
C MET A 359 -18.48 -13.06 38.71
N THR A 360 -17.50 -13.93 38.96
CA THR A 360 -16.23 -13.97 38.24
C THR A 360 -16.36 -14.88 37.06
N ILE A 361 -15.95 -14.41 35.89
CA ILE A 361 -15.89 -15.23 34.66
C ILE A 361 -14.74 -16.25 34.83
N LEU A 362 -15.09 -17.53 34.75
CA LEU A 362 -14.15 -18.65 34.90
C LEU A 362 -13.40 -18.97 33.61
N LYS A 363 -14.13 -18.89 32.51
CA LYS A 363 -13.63 -19.20 31.16
C LYS A 363 -14.00 -18.07 30.20
N PRO A 364 -13.13 -17.07 30.01
CA PRO A 364 -13.41 -15.95 29.12
C PRO A 364 -13.78 -16.38 27.71
N ASP A 365 -13.21 -17.47 27.20
CA ASP A 365 -13.48 -17.99 25.86
C ASP A 365 -14.93 -18.49 25.67
N LEU A 366 -15.64 -18.74 26.77
CA LEU A 366 -17.05 -19.12 26.75
C LEU A 366 -18.00 -17.94 26.98
N HIS A 367 -17.45 -16.75 27.19
CA HIS A 367 -18.26 -15.54 27.37
C HIS A 367 -18.08 -14.60 26.16
N VAL A 368 -19.19 -14.14 25.60
CA VAL A 368 -19.23 -13.31 24.37
C VAL A 368 -18.61 -14.05 23.16
N ASN A 369 -18.94 -15.31 22.98
CA ASN A 369 -18.43 -16.16 21.90
C ASN A 369 -19.50 -16.52 20.84
N GLY A 370 -20.71 -15.95 20.97
CA GLY A 370 -21.85 -16.25 20.09
C GLY A 370 -22.67 -17.48 20.49
N VAL A 371 -22.32 -18.15 21.59
CA VAL A 371 -23.01 -19.34 22.09
C VAL A 371 -23.55 -19.08 23.49
N HIS A 372 -24.68 -19.67 23.82
CA HIS A 372 -25.25 -19.62 25.17
C HIS A 372 -24.91 -20.93 25.88
N GLU A 373 -23.78 -20.99 26.57
CA GLU A 373 -23.35 -22.16 27.30
C GLU A 373 -24.22 -22.37 28.53
N VAL A 374 -24.83 -23.53 28.61
CA VAL A 374 -25.59 -23.97 29.78
C VAL A 374 -24.95 -25.24 30.32
N LYS A 375 -24.34 -25.11 31.49
CA LYS A 375 -23.82 -26.21 32.30
C LYS A 375 -24.49 -26.15 33.64
N MET A 376 -25.50 -26.97 33.84
CA MET A 376 -26.22 -27.03 35.10
C MET A 376 -25.31 -27.49 36.26
N ALA A 377 -25.31 -26.78 37.35
CA ALA A 377 -24.66 -27.25 38.59
C ALA A 377 -25.31 -28.53 39.14
N LYS A 378 -26.63 -28.70 38.90
CA LYS A 378 -27.39 -29.89 39.19
C LYS A 378 -28.45 -30.12 38.11
N GLY A 379 -28.57 -31.35 37.63
CA GLY A 379 -29.49 -31.73 36.54
C GLY A 379 -28.89 -31.59 35.14
N THR A 380 -29.73 -31.62 34.14
CA THR A 380 -29.35 -31.58 32.74
C THR A 380 -30.14 -30.52 31.98
N TRP A 381 -29.53 -29.95 30.94
CA TRP A 381 -30.14 -29.06 29.98
C TRP A 381 -30.10 -29.68 28.59
N ASP A 382 -31.22 -29.71 27.91
CA ASP A 382 -31.32 -30.09 26.51
C ASP A 382 -31.55 -28.83 25.64
N PRO A 383 -30.57 -28.38 24.87
CA PRO A 383 -30.65 -27.17 24.06
C PRO A 383 -31.63 -27.32 22.88
N ALA A 384 -31.88 -28.54 22.39
CA ALA A 384 -32.79 -28.78 21.26
C ALA A 384 -34.27 -28.62 21.68
N THR A 385 -34.61 -29.14 22.84
CA THR A 385 -36.01 -29.02 23.37
C THR A 385 -36.20 -27.86 24.34
N LYS A 386 -35.08 -27.20 24.75
CA LYS A 386 -35.03 -26.14 25.76
C LYS A 386 -35.68 -26.60 27.07
N LYS A 387 -35.30 -27.80 27.54
CA LYS A 387 -35.82 -28.39 28.78
C LYS A 387 -34.72 -28.62 29.80
N CYS A 388 -35.06 -28.35 31.06
CA CYS A 388 -34.27 -28.75 32.23
C CYS A 388 -34.88 -30.03 32.83
N SER A 389 -34.00 -30.97 33.23
CA SER A 389 -34.42 -32.23 33.89
C SER A 389 -33.50 -32.50 35.10
N ASP A 390 -34.02 -33.23 36.08
CA ASP A 390 -33.29 -33.70 37.24
C ASP A 390 -32.67 -32.60 38.10
N THR A 391 -33.19 -31.40 38.06
CA THR A 391 -32.69 -30.24 38.79
C THR A 391 -32.89 -30.35 40.31
N GLY A 392 -33.83 -31.14 40.73
CA GLY A 392 -34.24 -31.29 42.14
C GLY A 392 -35.10 -30.13 42.64
N CYS A 393 -35.41 -29.14 41.84
CA CYS A 393 -36.26 -28.00 42.19
C CYS A 393 -37.68 -28.15 41.61
N HIS A 394 -37.82 -28.77 40.44
CA HIS A 394 -39.07 -29.01 39.78
C HIS A 394 -38.95 -30.19 38.80
N PHE A 395 -40.08 -30.73 38.34
CA PHE A 395 -40.09 -31.69 37.25
C PHE A 395 -39.55 -31.10 35.92
N THR A 396 -39.37 -31.93 34.94
CA THR A 396 -38.91 -31.46 33.59
C THR A 396 -39.83 -30.33 33.08
N LEU A 397 -39.27 -29.16 32.92
CA LEU A 397 -39.94 -27.98 32.41
C LEU A 397 -39.19 -27.41 31.20
N ARG A 398 -39.96 -26.77 30.34
CA ARG A 398 -39.41 -26.02 29.21
C ARG A 398 -39.07 -24.60 29.65
N TRP A 399 -37.90 -24.18 29.26
CA TRP A 399 -37.39 -22.81 29.45
C TRP A 399 -38.10 -21.79 28.57
#